data_38c27d8f250caf01dbd5db10d4b06f1c
#
_entry.id   38c27d8f250caf01dbd5db10d4b06f1c
#
_cell.length_a   1.000
_cell.length_b   1.000
_cell.length_c   1.000
_cell.angle_alpha   90.00
_cell.angle_beta   90.00
_cell.angle_gamma   90.00
#
_symmetry.space_group_name_H-M   'P 1'
#
loop_
_entity.id
_entity.type
_entity.pdbx_description
1 polymer ?
#
loop_
_entity_poly.entity_id
_entity_poly.type
_entity_poly.pdbx_seq_one_letter_code
_entity_poly.pdbx_strand_id
1 'polypeptide(L)'
;MRSIEESAHLSRWRGYTVETCVLCTGLGLCTLCIPSLLAGPLVIVVALLLSRTARVPSRAWLKMFLGGFGFALLSIVPLAMDIRLQGGLALELDHEGLRRGLLALTRSTGTLSATLLLVFTTPFPKLLGLLRHLRVPALVSDLLVLVYRQIFLLDETSARLRRSLACRGGTGSSASLRRSLALGTAALFVHSLQRASRLEAGLASRGSLDGSVRFPQERFAVQPAVLAAALAIPALLATLVMFGKARLGY
;
A
#
# COMPACT_ATOMS: atom_id res chain seq x y z
N MET A 1 -2.57 -12.15 2.21
CA MET A 1 -3.22 -11.20 1.28
C MET A 1 -4.75 -11.30 1.28
N ARG A 2 -5.34 -12.50 1.23
CA ARG A 2 -6.82 -12.69 1.23
C ARG A 2 -7.56 -11.95 2.35
N SER A 3 -7.06 -11.96 3.58
CA SER A 3 -7.73 -11.32 4.73
C SER A 3 -7.85 -9.78 4.64
N ILE A 4 -6.91 -9.11 3.98
CA ILE A 4 -6.96 -7.65 3.79
C ILE A 4 -7.98 -7.32 2.72
N GLU A 5 -7.97 -8.09 1.64
CA GLU A 5 -8.90 -7.90 0.54
C GLU A 5 -10.35 -8.24 0.93
N GLU A 6 -10.55 -9.27 1.74
CA GLU A 6 -11.85 -9.57 2.34
C GLU A 6 -12.35 -8.40 3.19
N SER A 7 -11.47 -7.75 3.98
CA SER A 7 -11.83 -6.58 4.77
C SER A 7 -12.21 -5.37 3.90
N ALA A 8 -11.50 -5.15 2.78
CA ALA A 8 -11.81 -4.10 1.83
C ALA A 8 -13.14 -4.34 1.11
N HIS A 9 -13.48 -5.61 0.82
CA HIS A 9 -14.77 -5.98 0.25
C HIS A 9 -15.94 -5.80 1.22
N LEU A 10 -15.71 -5.94 2.53
CA LEU A 10 -16.72 -5.77 3.58
C LEU A 10 -16.87 -4.31 4.04
N SER A 11 -15.99 -3.41 3.59
CA SER A 11 -16.03 -2.02 4.02
C SER A 11 -17.28 -1.30 3.49
N ARG A 12 -17.87 -0.43 4.32
CA ARG A 12 -19.03 0.40 3.97
C ARG A 12 -18.72 1.38 2.83
N TRP A 13 -17.45 1.75 2.65
CA TRP A 13 -17.00 2.75 1.68
C TRP A 13 -16.66 2.15 0.32
N ARG A 14 -16.92 0.86 0.12
CA ARG A 14 -16.67 0.16 -1.15
C ARG A 14 -17.27 0.87 -2.37
N GLY A 15 -18.40 1.60 -2.21
CA GLY A 15 -19.05 2.35 -3.30
C GLY A 15 -18.35 3.63 -3.74
N TYR A 16 -17.52 4.22 -2.86
CA TYR A 16 -16.94 5.56 -3.00
C TYR A 16 -15.44 5.51 -3.34
N THR A 17 -15.07 4.78 -4.39
CA THR A 17 -13.66 4.51 -4.72
C THR A 17 -12.88 5.76 -5.11
N VAL A 18 -13.48 6.63 -5.92
CA VAL A 18 -12.83 7.88 -6.39
C VAL A 18 -12.61 8.82 -5.21
N GLU A 19 -13.64 9.00 -4.40
CA GLU A 19 -13.64 9.89 -3.25
C GLU A 19 -12.64 9.43 -2.18
N THR A 20 -12.57 8.12 -1.90
CA THR A 20 -11.59 7.56 -0.95
C THR A 20 -10.17 7.69 -1.46
N CYS A 21 -9.91 7.51 -2.77
CA CYS A 21 -8.60 7.76 -3.37
C CYS A 21 -8.20 9.23 -3.23
N VAL A 22 -9.09 10.15 -3.56
CA VAL A 22 -8.84 11.60 -3.45
C VAL A 22 -8.56 12.00 -2.01
N LEU A 23 -9.36 11.49 -1.06
CA LEU A 23 -9.18 11.75 0.38
C LEU A 23 -7.82 11.24 0.88
N CYS A 24 -7.47 9.98 0.57
CA CYS A 24 -6.22 9.37 1.04
C CYS A 24 -4.98 10.01 0.40
N THR A 25 -5.04 10.35 -0.89
CA THR A 25 -3.96 11.07 -1.57
C THR A 25 -3.82 12.49 -1.03
N GLY A 26 -4.92 13.19 -0.78
CA GLY A 26 -4.93 14.51 -0.17
C GLY A 26 -4.33 14.52 1.25
N LEU A 27 -4.67 13.54 2.09
CA LEU A 27 -4.08 13.36 3.43
C LEU A 27 -2.58 13.08 3.34
N GLY A 28 -2.16 12.20 2.41
CA GLY A 28 -0.75 11.91 2.19
C GLY A 28 0.04 13.14 1.73
N LEU A 29 -0.48 13.91 0.78
CA LEU A 29 0.13 15.14 0.31
C LEU A 29 0.21 16.20 1.41
N CYS A 30 -0.82 16.31 2.27
CA CYS A 30 -0.81 17.23 3.40
C CYS A 30 0.38 16.96 4.34
N THR A 31 0.66 15.68 4.66
CA THR A 31 1.82 15.31 5.51
C THR A 31 3.15 15.54 4.83
N LEU A 32 3.24 15.40 3.50
CA LEU A 32 4.48 15.58 2.74
C LEU A 32 4.82 17.05 2.52
N CYS A 33 3.81 17.87 2.15
CA CYS A 33 4.02 19.27 1.78
C CYS A 33 4.24 20.18 2.98
N ILE A 34 3.63 19.86 4.14
CA ILE A 34 3.72 20.74 5.31
C ILE A 34 4.75 20.20 6.29
N PRO A 35 5.91 20.86 6.45
CA PRO A 35 6.96 20.44 7.38
C PRO A 35 6.61 20.88 8.82
N SER A 36 5.63 20.24 9.44
CA SER A 36 5.25 20.47 10.84
C SER A 36 5.18 19.16 11.61
N LEU A 37 5.65 19.18 12.86
CA LEU A 37 5.55 18.02 13.76
C LEU A 37 4.10 17.65 14.06
N LEU A 38 3.15 18.57 13.91
CA LEU A 38 1.73 18.36 14.20
C LEU A 38 0.96 17.70 13.06
N ALA A 39 1.45 17.78 11.81
CA ALA A 39 0.77 17.24 10.64
C ALA A 39 0.59 15.72 10.72
N GLY A 40 1.64 14.99 11.08
CA GLY A 40 1.60 13.52 11.19
C GLY A 40 0.57 13.02 12.21
N PRO A 41 0.66 13.41 13.49
CA PRO A 41 -0.29 12.97 14.52
C PRO A 41 -1.74 13.31 14.17
N LEU A 42 -1.97 14.48 13.59
CA LEU A 42 -3.31 14.93 13.21
C LEU A 42 -3.90 14.07 12.09
N VAL A 43 -3.11 13.73 11.08
CA VAL A 43 -3.52 12.81 10.01
C VAL A 43 -3.75 11.40 10.55
N ILE A 44 -2.95 10.91 11.50
CA ILE A 44 -3.16 9.62 12.15
C ILE A 44 -4.52 9.58 12.85
N VAL A 45 -4.86 10.61 13.64
CA VAL A 45 -6.14 10.71 14.34
C VAL A 45 -7.30 10.70 13.34
N VAL A 46 -7.21 11.49 12.28
CA VAL A 46 -8.25 11.54 11.24
C VAL A 46 -8.38 10.20 10.53
N ALA A 47 -7.26 9.58 10.12
CA ALA A 47 -7.29 8.26 9.48
C ALA A 47 -7.89 7.19 10.40
N LEU A 48 -7.63 7.26 11.71
CA LEU A 48 -8.19 6.34 12.69
C LEU A 48 -9.71 6.56 12.89
N LEU A 49 -10.17 7.79 12.93
CA LEU A 49 -11.60 8.11 12.98
C LEU A 49 -12.31 7.62 11.71
N LEU A 50 -11.74 7.89 10.54
CA LEU A 50 -12.28 7.46 9.25
C LEU A 50 -12.27 5.93 9.11
N SER A 51 -11.26 5.23 9.62
CA SER A 51 -11.21 3.77 9.62
C SER A 51 -12.33 3.13 10.45
N ARG A 52 -12.74 3.79 11.55
CA ARG A 52 -13.88 3.35 12.36
C ARG A 52 -15.22 3.53 11.63
N THR A 53 -15.41 4.63 10.92
CA THR A 53 -16.61 4.85 10.10
C THR A 53 -16.71 3.87 8.94
N ALA A 54 -15.57 3.47 8.37
CA ALA A 54 -15.48 2.47 7.32
C ALA A 54 -15.63 1.01 7.81
N ARG A 55 -15.74 0.80 9.14
CA ARG A 55 -15.80 -0.53 9.79
C ARG A 55 -14.60 -1.43 9.49
N VAL A 56 -13.43 -0.82 9.37
CA VAL A 56 -12.17 -1.56 9.20
C VAL A 56 -11.85 -2.34 10.50
N PRO A 57 -11.36 -3.60 10.41
CA PRO A 57 -10.96 -4.35 11.60
C PRO A 57 -9.76 -3.70 12.27
N SER A 58 -9.99 -3.02 13.40
CA SER A 58 -9.00 -2.20 14.12
C SER A 58 -7.74 -2.98 14.49
N ARG A 59 -7.87 -4.29 14.79
CA ARG A 59 -6.73 -5.16 15.12
C ARG A 59 -5.77 -5.36 13.93
N ALA A 60 -6.29 -5.51 12.71
CA ALA A 60 -5.47 -5.68 11.51
C ALA A 60 -4.79 -4.37 11.13
N TRP A 61 -5.53 -3.25 11.18
CA TRP A 61 -5.01 -1.92 10.95
C TRP A 61 -3.87 -1.58 11.93
N LEU A 62 -4.10 -1.81 13.24
CA LEU A 62 -3.11 -1.53 14.29
C LEU A 62 -1.84 -2.38 14.14
N LYS A 63 -1.97 -3.67 13.82
CA LYS A 63 -0.80 -4.54 13.58
C LYS A 63 0.07 -4.04 12.43
N MET A 64 -0.53 -3.64 11.31
CA MET A 64 0.20 -3.11 10.16
C MET A 64 0.81 -1.75 10.44
N PHE A 65 0.05 -0.88 11.11
CA PHE A 65 0.54 0.43 11.53
C PHE A 65 1.73 0.30 12.49
N LEU A 66 1.64 -0.57 13.48
CA LEU A 66 2.71 -0.79 14.46
C LEU A 66 4.00 -1.34 13.81
N GLY A 67 3.87 -2.24 12.81
CA GLY A 67 5.00 -2.74 12.03
C GLY A 67 5.72 -1.62 11.27
N GLY A 68 4.98 -0.77 10.56
CA GLY A 68 5.55 0.36 9.83
C GLY A 68 6.07 1.46 10.76
N PHE A 69 5.41 1.70 11.88
CA PHE A 69 5.85 2.65 12.91
C PHE A 69 7.17 2.22 13.55
N GLY A 70 7.33 0.92 13.87
CA GLY A 70 8.58 0.38 14.41
C GLY A 70 9.75 0.57 13.44
N PHE A 71 9.52 0.35 12.14
CA PHE A 71 10.55 0.62 11.12
C PHE A 71 10.87 2.12 11.01
N ALA A 72 9.86 2.99 11.07
CA ALA A 72 10.05 4.44 11.04
C ALA A 72 10.81 4.95 12.27
N LEU A 73 10.57 4.37 13.46
CA LEU A 73 11.35 4.66 14.66
C LEU A 73 12.82 4.30 14.49
N LEU A 74 13.12 3.14 13.90
CA LEU A 74 14.49 2.71 13.67
C LEU A 74 15.24 3.67 12.74
N SER A 75 14.54 4.35 11.82
CA SER A 75 15.14 5.31 10.89
C SER A 75 15.62 6.60 11.56
N ILE A 76 15.18 6.91 12.79
CA ILE A 76 15.65 8.09 13.53
C ILE A 76 17.12 7.93 13.92
N VAL A 77 17.53 6.71 14.28
CA VAL A 77 18.88 6.44 14.78
C VAL A 77 19.97 6.93 13.81
N PRO A 78 19.99 6.54 12.53
CA PRO A 78 21.01 7.01 11.60
C PRO A 78 20.88 8.52 11.27
N LEU A 79 19.67 9.10 11.37
CA LEU A 79 19.48 10.54 11.14
C LEU A 79 19.93 11.39 12.32
N ALA A 80 19.86 10.87 13.54
CA ALA A 80 20.30 11.56 14.76
C ALA A 80 21.83 11.50 14.95
N MET A 81 22.51 10.58 14.24
CA MET A 81 23.96 10.37 14.34
C MET A 81 24.65 11.05 13.15
N ASP A 82 25.30 12.17 13.39
CA ASP A 82 26.15 12.82 12.40
C ASP A 82 27.55 12.19 12.43
N ILE A 83 27.92 11.51 11.32
CA ILE A 83 29.26 10.91 11.19
C ILE A 83 30.19 11.97 10.63
N ARG A 84 30.84 12.71 11.48
CA ARG A 84 31.95 13.61 11.06
C ARG A 84 33.23 12.83 10.87
N LEU A 85 33.65 12.72 9.62
CA LEU A 85 34.92 12.08 9.21
C LEU A 85 36.17 12.98 9.43
N GLN A 86 35.99 14.16 10.01
CA GLN A 86 37.14 15.08 10.28
C GLN A 86 37.73 14.81 11.65
N GLY A 87 38.69 13.86 11.70
CA GLY A 87 39.59 13.70 12.87
C GLY A 87 39.26 12.59 13.86
N GLY A 88 38.38 11.65 13.55
CA GLY A 88 38.01 10.50 14.38
C GLY A 88 36.52 10.20 14.31
N LEU A 89 36.15 8.93 14.58
CA LEU A 89 34.73 8.50 14.72
C LEU A 89 34.15 9.14 16.01
N ALA A 90 33.76 10.40 15.93
CA ALA A 90 32.99 11.06 16.99
C ALA A 90 31.50 10.94 16.63
N LEU A 91 30.78 10.16 17.42
CA LEU A 91 29.32 10.05 17.38
C LEU A 91 28.77 11.19 18.25
N GLU A 92 28.49 12.33 17.65
CA GLU A 92 27.77 13.41 18.30
C GLU A 92 26.29 13.35 18.00
N LEU A 93 25.47 13.42 19.05
CA LEU A 93 24.03 13.61 18.93
C LEU A 93 23.78 15.07 18.51
N ASP A 94 23.49 15.27 17.23
CA ASP A 94 23.11 16.58 16.70
C ASP A 94 21.62 16.85 16.94
N HIS A 95 21.34 17.97 17.63
CA HIS A 95 19.97 18.42 17.87
C HIS A 95 19.20 18.69 16.56
N GLU A 96 19.86 19.13 15.50
CA GLU A 96 19.27 19.30 14.19
C GLU A 96 18.98 17.95 13.53
N GLY A 97 19.86 16.98 13.67
CA GLY A 97 19.66 15.60 13.20
C GLY A 97 18.43 14.96 13.85
N LEU A 98 18.28 15.12 15.17
CA LEU A 98 17.12 14.64 15.92
C LEU A 98 15.82 15.31 15.44
N ARG A 99 15.83 16.62 15.22
CA ARG A 99 14.67 17.35 14.69
C ARG A 99 14.28 16.86 13.28
N ARG A 100 15.26 16.64 12.40
CA ARG A 100 15.04 16.07 11.06
C ARG A 100 14.47 14.65 11.15
N GLY A 101 14.99 13.83 12.05
CA GLY A 101 14.50 12.48 12.32
C GLY A 101 13.04 12.46 12.80
N LEU A 102 12.69 13.34 13.73
CA LEU A 102 11.31 13.49 14.22
C LEU A 102 10.35 13.96 13.12
N LEU A 103 10.78 14.91 12.27
CA LEU A 103 9.99 15.34 11.12
C LEU A 103 9.80 14.22 10.09
N ALA A 104 10.84 13.42 9.83
CA ALA A 104 10.75 12.27 8.96
C ALA A 104 9.78 11.22 9.53
N LEU A 105 9.84 10.95 10.84
CA LEU A 105 8.93 10.01 11.52
C LEU A 105 7.47 10.46 11.41
N THR A 106 7.17 11.71 11.69
CA THR A 106 5.78 12.23 11.62
C THR A 106 5.24 12.17 10.19
N ARG A 107 6.06 12.48 9.18
CA ARG A 107 5.69 12.34 7.77
C ARG A 107 5.44 10.89 7.37
N SER A 108 6.37 9.99 7.73
CA SER A 108 6.26 8.56 7.38
C SER A 108 5.04 7.92 8.03
N THR A 109 4.78 8.20 9.29
CA THR A 109 3.63 7.63 10.01
C THR A 109 2.29 8.21 9.55
N GLY A 110 2.25 9.50 9.20
CA GLY A 110 1.09 10.14 8.61
C GLY A 110 0.73 9.55 7.24
N THR A 111 1.71 9.46 6.33
CA THR A 111 1.49 8.84 5.00
C THR A 111 1.17 7.36 5.11
N LEU A 112 1.79 6.62 6.04
CA LEU A 112 1.46 5.22 6.30
C LEU A 112 0.00 5.06 6.72
N SER A 113 -0.50 5.90 7.64
CA SER A 113 -1.89 5.83 8.10
C SER A 113 -2.89 6.11 6.97
N ALA A 114 -2.61 7.10 6.12
CA ALA A 114 -3.41 7.41 4.94
C ALA A 114 -3.43 6.26 3.92
N THR A 115 -2.27 5.64 3.67
CA THR A 115 -2.14 4.48 2.77
C THR A 115 -2.87 3.26 3.32
N LEU A 116 -2.76 2.97 4.62
CA LEU A 116 -3.50 1.89 5.26
C LEU A 116 -5.01 2.10 5.16
N LEU A 117 -5.49 3.35 5.34
CA LEU A 117 -6.90 3.66 5.16
C LEU A 117 -7.35 3.30 3.74
N LEU A 118 -6.59 3.67 2.71
CA LEU A 118 -6.89 3.34 1.32
C LEU A 118 -6.96 1.82 1.08
N VAL A 119 -5.94 1.09 1.54
CA VAL A 119 -5.81 -0.37 1.34
C VAL A 119 -6.95 -1.14 1.99
N PHE A 120 -7.41 -0.71 3.17
CA PHE A 120 -8.51 -1.38 3.88
C PHE A 120 -9.90 -0.95 3.43
N THR A 121 -10.04 0.17 2.72
CA THR A 121 -11.35 0.68 2.29
C THR A 121 -11.65 0.39 0.83
N THR A 122 -10.61 0.30 -0.02
CA THR A 122 -10.79 0.21 -1.47
C THR A 122 -10.26 -1.13 -2.00
N PRO A 123 -11.12 -2.01 -2.55
CA PRO A 123 -10.68 -3.24 -3.19
C PRO A 123 -9.82 -2.95 -4.42
N PHE A 124 -8.73 -3.71 -4.60
CA PHE A 124 -7.78 -3.50 -5.70
C PHE A 124 -8.42 -3.51 -7.11
N PRO A 125 -9.39 -4.39 -7.44
CA PRO A 125 -10.07 -4.35 -8.75
C PRO A 125 -10.72 -3.01 -9.08
N LYS A 126 -11.23 -2.30 -8.07
CA LYS A 126 -11.81 -0.97 -8.26
C LYS A 126 -10.77 0.10 -8.55
N LEU A 127 -9.57 0.00 -7.94
CA LEU A 127 -8.44 0.85 -8.28
C LEU A 127 -8.00 0.66 -9.75
N LEU A 128 -8.01 -0.58 -10.23
CA LEU A 128 -7.73 -0.88 -11.65
C LEU A 128 -8.77 -0.25 -12.59
N GLY A 129 -10.05 -0.26 -12.20
CA GLY A 129 -11.10 0.43 -12.94
C GLY A 129 -10.87 1.95 -13.01
N LEU A 130 -10.37 2.56 -11.94
CA LEU A 130 -10.03 3.98 -11.90
C LEU A 130 -8.88 4.34 -12.85
N LEU A 131 -7.89 3.46 -13.04
CA LEU A 131 -6.77 3.67 -13.95
C LEU A 131 -7.24 3.95 -15.39
N ARG A 132 -8.34 3.33 -15.82
CA ARG A 132 -8.92 3.58 -17.15
C ARG A 132 -9.45 5.00 -17.31
N HIS A 133 -9.99 5.60 -16.24
CA HIS A 133 -10.42 6.99 -16.25
C HIS A 133 -9.24 7.98 -16.32
N LEU A 134 -8.05 7.56 -15.86
CA LEU A 134 -6.80 8.32 -15.96
C LEU A 134 -6.15 8.24 -17.36
N ARG A 135 -6.89 7.80 -18.39
CA ARG A 135 -6.42 7.66 -19.79
C ARG A 135 -5.28 6.67 -19.99
N VAL A 136 -5.13 5.70 -19.09
CA VAL A 136 -4.19 4.59 -19.28
C VAL A 136 -4.67 3.72 -20.46
N PRO A 137 -3.79 3.30 -21.38
CA PRO A 137 -4.18 2.45 -22.52
C PRO A 137 -4.95 1.20 -22.06
N ALA A 138 -5.99 0.84 -22.80
CA ALA A 138 -6.86 -0.30 -22.46
C ALA A 138 -6.06 -1.59 -22.30
N LEU A 139 -5.06 -1.82 -23.16
CA LEU A 139 -4.17 -2.98 -23.09
C LEU A 139 -3.49 -3.13 -21.73
N VAL A 140 -2.97 -2.03 -21.15
CA VAL A 140 -2.29 -2.06 -19.85
C VAL A 140 -3.29 -2.37 -18.73
N SER A 141 -4.47 -1.78 -18.79
CA SER A 141 -5.53 -2.02 -17.79
C SER A 141 -6.00 -3.48 -17.81
N ASP A 142 -6.15 -4.06 -19.01
CA ASP A 142 -6.57 -5.46 -19.17
C ASP A 142 -5.47 -6.42 -18.70
N LEU A 143 -4.19 -6.10 -19.00
CA LEU A 143 -3.05 -6.85 -18.50
C LEU A 143 -3.00 -6.84 -16.97
N LEU A 144 -3.22 -5.68 -16.33
CA LEU A 144 -3.22 -5.57 -14.87
C LEU A 144 -4.31 -6.40 -14.21
N VAL A 145 -5.51 -6.44 -14.77
CA VAL A 145 -6.61 -7.30 -14.27
C VAL A 145 -6.22 -8.77 -14.38
N LEU A 146 -5.59 -9.16 -15.48
CA LEU A 146 -5.13 -10.52 -15.71
C LEU A 146 -4.02 -10.89 -14.72
N VAL A 147 -3.02 -10.03 -14.52
CA VAL A 147 -1.94 -10.21 -13.55
C VAL A 147 -2.51 -10.34 -12.12
N TYR A 148 -3.45 -9.47 -11.75
CA TYR A 148 -4.10 -9.53 -10.45
C TYR A 148 -4.73 -10.92 -10.18
N ARG A 149 -5.44 -11.46 -11.15
CA ARG A 149 -6.01 -12.81 -11.04
C ARG A 149 -4.92 -13.89 -10.92
N GLN A 150 -3.80 -13.75 -11.63
CA GLN A 150 -2.70 -14.70 -11.58
C GLN A 150 -1.98 -14.70 -10.23
N ILE A 151 -1.89 -13.56 -9.53
CA ILE A 151 -1.26 -13.47 -8.22
C ILE A 151 -1.90 -14.46 -7.22
N PHE A 152 -3.22 -14.53 -7.15
CA PHE A 152 -3.91 -15.47 -6.23
C PHE A 152 -3.67 -16.92 -6.59
N LEU A 153 -3.64 -17.23 -7.88
CA LEU A 153 -3.39 -18.57 -8.37
C LEU A 153 -1.94 -19.02 -8.10
N LEU A 154 -0.98 -18.09 -8.22
CA LEU A 154 0.41 -18.34 -7.87
C LEU A 154 0.60 -18.48 -6.36
N ASP A 155 -0.11 -17.68 -5.55
CA ASP A 155 -0.08 -17.79 -4.08
C ASP A 155 -0.55 -19.19 -3.63
N GLU A 156 -1.66 -19.68 -4.19
CA GLU A 156 -2.16 -21.03 -3.93
C GLU A 156 -1.19 -22.12 -4.38
N THR A 157 -0.60 -21.97 -5.58
CA THR A 157 0.38 -22.92 -6.10
C THR A 157 1.64 -22.93 -5.24
N SER A 158 2.12 -21.76 -4.82
CA SER A 158 3.28 -21.61 -3.93
C SER A 158 3.03 -22.27 -2.56
N ALA A 159 1.82 -22.16 -2.03
CA ALA A 159 1.44 -22.78 -0.77
C ALA A 159 1.41 -24.32 -0.89
N ARG A 160 0.96 -24.86 -2.03
CA ARG A 160 0.99 -26.31 -2.30
C ARG A 160 2.43 -26.81 -2.43
N LEU A 161 3.29 -26.11 -3.18
CA LEU A 161 4.70 -26.46 -3.34
C LEU A 161 5.44 -26.45 -2.00
N ARG A 162 5.26 -25.40 -1.19
CA ARG A 162 5.88 -25.32 0.14
C ARG A 162 5.46 -26.50 1.03
N ARG A 163 4.19 -26.89 1.03
CA ARG A 163 3.72 -28.06 1.79
C ARG A 163 4.37 -29.34 1.29
N SER A 164 4.41 -29.57 -0.02
CA SER A 164 5.06 -30.74 -0.61
C SER A 164 6.54 -30.84 -0.28
N LEU A 165 7.27 -29.71 -0.33
CA LEU A 165 8.70 -29.66 0.03
C LEU A 165 8.93 -29.89 1.53
N ALA A 166 8.04 -29.37 2.38
CA ALA A 166 8.11 -29.61 3.83
C ALA A 166 7.92 -31.10 4.16
N CYS A 167 6.96 -31.79 3.52
CA CYS A 167 6.75 -33.23 3.69
C CYS A 167 7.97 -34.09 3.25
N ARG A 168 8.81 -33.54 2.36
CA ARG A 168 10.06 -34.19 1.89
C ARG A 168 11.29 -33.82 2.72
N GLY A 169 11.12 -33.27 3.91
CA GLY A 169 12.23 -32.87 4.78
C GLY A 169 12.93 -31.56 4.37
N GLY A 170 12.32 -30.76 3.48
CA GLY A 170 12.90 -29.53 2.96
C GLY A 170 13.04 -28.39 3.98
N THR A 171 12.57 -28.56 5.21
CA THR A 171 12.64 -27.57 6.30
C THR A 171 13.54 -27.99 7.47
N GLY A 172 14.21 -29.14 7.37
CA GLY A 172 14.97 -29.76 8.50
C GLY A 172 16.26 -29.03 8.86
N SER A 173 16.87 -28.27 7.93
CA SER A 173 18.08 -27.48 8.18
C SER A 173 18.07 -26.19 7.35
N SER A 174 18.92 -25.21 7.69
CA SER A 174 19.05 -23.96 6.92
C SER A 174 19.52 -24.22 5.48
N ALA A 175 20.33 -25.23 5.25
CA ALA A 175 20.79 -25.63 3.91
C ALA A 175 19.66 -26.26 3.10
N SER A 176 18.89 -27.20 3.70
CA SER A 176 17.72 -27.82 3.06
C SER A 176 16.63 -26.79 2.75
N LEU A 177 16.41 -25.82 3.65
CA LEU A 177 15.46 -24.74 3.43
C LEU A 177 15.83 -23.88 2.23
N ARG A 178 17.09 -23.45 2.10
CA ARG A 178 17.57 -22.69 0.93
C ARG A 178 17.39 -23.46 -0.37
N ARG A 179 17.76 -24.76 -0.38
CA ARG A 179 17.58 -25.64 -1.54
C ARG A 179 16.09 -25.79 -1.90
N SER A 180 15.24 -25.98 -0.91
CA SER A 180 13.78 -26.08 -1.09
C SER A 180 13.18 -24.80 -1.65
N LEU A 181 13.62 -23.63 -1.17
CA LEU A 181 13.20 -22.34 -1.71
C LEU A 181 13.65 -22.17 -3.16
N ALA A 182 14.89 -22.52 -3.49
CA ALA A 182 15.39 -22.45 -4.87
C ALA A 182 14.61 -23.36 -5.84
N LEU A 183 14.37 -24.63 -5.43
CA LEU A 183 13.55 -25.56 -6.21
C LEU A 183 12.10 -25.12 -6.33
N GLY A 184 11.54 -24.59 -5.25
CA GLY A 184 10.17 -24.05 -5.24
C GLY A 184 9.99 -22.85 -6.16
N THR A 185 10.94 -21.93 -6.18
CA THR A 185 10.90 -20.75 -7.08
C THR A 185 11.09 -21.17 -8.55
N ALA A 186 12.02 -22.09 -8.84
CA ALA A 186 12.20 -22.64 -10.18
C ALA A 186 10.93 -23.34 -10.68
N ALA A 187 10.32 -24.19 -9.84
CA ALA A 187 9.07 -24.86 -10.17
C ALA A 187 7.91 -23.88 -10.41
N LEU A 188 7.77 -22.85 -9.57
CA LEU A 188 6.77 -21.78 -9.77
C LEU A 188 6.98 -21.05 -11.10
N PHE A 189 8.22 -20.76 -11.46
CA PHE A 189 8.53 -20.11 -12.72
C PHE A 189 8.10 -20.95 -13.92
N VAL A 190 8.47 -22.24 -13.93
CA VAL A 190 8.08 -23.18 -15.01
C VAL A 190 6.54 -23.30 -15.08
N HIS A 191 5.87 -23.44 -13.93
CA HIS A 191 4.40 -23.48 -13.90
C HIS A 191 3.75 -22.19 -14.40
N SER A 192 4.37 -21.03 -14.14
CA SER A 192 3.85 -19.73 -14.63
C SER A 192 3.96 -19.62 -16.13
N LEU A 193 5.09 -20.05 -16.74
CA LEU A 193 5.28 -20.08 -18.19
C LEU A 193 4.30 -21.02 -18.88
N GLN A 194 4.17 -22.25 -18.38
CA GLN A 194 3.20 -23.21 -18.91
C GLN A 194 1.75 -22.71 -18.83
N ARG A 195 1.45 -21.94 -17.77
CA ARG A 195 0.13 -21.33 -17.62
C ARG A 195 -0.07 -20.18 -18.61
N ALA A 196 0.95 -19.35 -18.83
CA ALA A 196 0.90 -18.27 -19.82
C ALA A 196 0.64 -18.83 -21.23
N SER A 197 1.38 -19.87 -21.65
CA SER A 197 1.16 -20.52 -22.94
C SER A 197 -0.26 -21.11 -23.10
N ARG A 198 -0.77 -21.74 -22.05
CA ARG A 198 -2.16 -22.26 -22.09
C ARG A 198 -3.19 -21.15 -22.14
N LEU A 199 -2.93 -20.03 -21.49
CA LEU A 199 -3.81 -18.87 -21.50
C LEU A 199 -3.83 -18.21 -22.86
N GLU A 200 -2.67 -18.06 -23.49
CA GLU A 200 -2.51 -17.56 -24.86
C GLU A 200 -3.28 -18.43 -25.87
N ALA A 201 -3.08 -19.74 -25.84
CA ALA A 201 -3.79 -20.69 -26.69
C ALA A 201 -5.33 -20.63 -26.46
N GLY A 202 -5.75 -20.49 -25.19
CA GLY A 202 -7.17 -20.37 -24.83
C GLY A 202 -7.80 -19.04 -25.26
N LEU A 203 -7.04 -17.94 -25.29
CA LEU A 203 -7.51 -16.66 -25.81
C LEU A 203 -7.57 -16.67 -27.34
N ALA A 204 -6.57 -17.24 -28.00
CA ALA A 204 -6.53 -17.39 -29.46
C ALA A 204 -7.73 -18.22 -29.97
N SER A 205 -8.06 -19.33 -29.31
CA SER A 205 -9.21 -20.16 -29.68
C SER A 205 -10.57 -19.46 -29.50
N ARG A 206 -10.63 -18.39 -28.67
CA ARG A 206 -11.84 -17.56 -28.47
C ARG A 206 -11.88 -16.32 -29.36
N GLY A 207 -10.98 -16.21 -30.33
CA GLY A 207 -10.92 -15.08 -31.25
C GLY A 207 -10.35 -13.78 -30.68
N SER A 208 -9.74 -13.83 -29.48
CA SER A 208 -9.09 -12.66 -28.87
C SER A 208 -7.63 -12.51 -29.35
N LEU A 209 -7.39 -12.55 -30.66
CA LEU A 209 -6.06 -12.39 -31.23
C LEU A 209 -5.49 -10.98 -31.05
N ASP A 210 -6.36 -9.97 -30.92
CA ASP A 210 -5.98 -8.56 -30.75
C ASP A 210 -5.70 -8.17 -29.30
N GLY A 211 -5.67 -9.11 -28.35
CA GLY A 211 -5.39 -8.85 -26.93
C GLY A 211 -6.50 -8.08 -26.18
N SER A 212 -7.62 -7.81 -26.83
CA SER A 212 -8.74 -7.10 -26.22
C SER A 212 -9.66 -8.04 -25.42
N VAL A 213 -9.21 -8.42 -24.24
CA VAL A 213 -10.09 -9.06 -23.26
C VAL A 213 -10.94 -7.98 -22.61
N ARG A 214 -12.17 -7.80 -23.06
CA ARG A 214 -13.09 -6.81 -22.48
C ARG A 214 -13.61 -7.32 -21.14
N PHE A 215 -13.04 -6.83 -20.06
CA PHE A 215 -13.60 -7.03 -18.73
C PHE A 215 -14.81 -6.10 -18.50
N PRO A 216 -15.83 -6.55 -17.73
CA PRO A 216 -16.98 -5.72 -17.40
C PRO A 216 -16.53 -4.38 -16.81
N GLN A 217 -16.99 -3.29 -17.38
CA GLN A 217 -16.69 -1.95 -16.91
C GLN A 217 -17.53 -1.66 -15.66
N GLU A 218 -16.91 -1.57 -14.49
CA GLU A 218 -17.60 -1.03 -13.32
C GLU A 218 -17.84 0.48 -13.56
N ARG A 219 -19.11 0.89 -13.48
CA ARG A 219 -19.47 2.31 -13.53
C ARG A 219 -19.21 2.93 -12.15
N PHE A 220 -18.35 3.92 -12.10
CA PHE A 220 -18.13 4.69 -10.88
C PHE A 220 -19.21 5.76 -10.76
N ALA A 221 -20.10 5.61 -9.79
CA ALA A 221 -21.03 6.68 -9.43
C ALA A 221 -20.31 7.65 -8.49
N VAL A 222 -19.81 8.75 -9.04
CA VAL A 222 -19.19 9.81 -8.23
C VAL A 222 -20.30 10.63 -7.60
N GLN A 223 -20.33 10.67 -6.26
CA GLN A 223 -21.24 11.53 -5.53
C GLN A 223 -20.59 12.88 -5.23
N PRO A 224 -21.08 13.99 -5.80
CA PRO A 224 -20.42 15.30 -5.67
C PRO A 224 -20.31 15.78 -4.21
N ALA A 225 -21.29 15.43 -3.37
CA ALA A 225 -21.26 15.79 -1.94
C ALA A 225 -20.12 15.07 -1.18
N VAL A 226 -19.90 13.77 -1.46
CA VAL A 226 -18.84 12.98 -0.83
C VAL A 226 -17.46 13.38 -1.37
N LEU A 227 -17.38 13.71 -2.66
CA LEU A 227 -16.16 14.23 -3.26
C LEU A 227 -15.77 15.59 -2.66
N ALA A 228 -16.75 16.49 -2.47
CA ALA A 228 -16.51 17.76 -1.81
C ALA A 228 -16.00 17.57 -0.37
N ALA A 229 -16.56 16.63 0.39
CA ALA A 229 -16.07 16.29 1.71
C ALA A 229 -14.65 15.70 1.68
N ALA A 230 -14.36 14.85 0.69
CA ALA A 230 -13.04 14.24 0.51
C ALA A 230 -11.94 15.26 0.17
N LEU A 231 -12.27 16.34 -0.48
CA LEU A 231 -11.38 17.48 -0.74
C LEU A 231 -11.31 18.46 0.45
N ALA A 232 -12.44 18.68 1.13
CA ALA A 232 -12.51 19.62 2.23
C ALA A 232 -11.71 19.17 3.46
N ILE A 233 -11.69 17.87 3.79
CA ILE A 233 -10.98 17.34 4.94
C ILE A 233 -9.47 17.61 4.86
N PRO A 234 -8.72 17.21 3.82
CA PRO A 234 -7.29 17.49 3.73
C PRO A 234 -6.99 18.99 3.60
N ALA A 235 -7.86 19.77 2.92
CA ALA A 235 -7.71 21.21 2.82
C ALA A 235 -7.86 21.90 4.18
N LEU A 236 -8.87 21.51 4.97
CA LEU A 236 -9.10 22.04 6.32
C LEU A 236 -7.95 21.65 7.26
N LEU A 237 -7.42 20.44 7.15
CA LEU A 237 -6.24 20.01 7.88
C LEU A 237 -5.00 20.81 7.51
N ALA A 238 -4.79 21.05 6.22
CA ALA A 238 -3.67 21.86 5.72
C ALA A 238 -3.74 23.30 6.27
N THR A 239 -4.90 23.95 6.23
CA THR A 239 -5.09 25.29 6.78
C THR A 239 -4.90 25.34 8.30
N LEU A 240 -5.42 24.35 9.02
CA LEU A 240 -5.29 24.26 10.48
C LEU A 240 -3.82 24.10 10.90
N VAL A 241 -3.07 23.24 10.20
CA VAL A 241 -1.65 23.03 10.45
C VAL A 241 -0.82 24.27 10.08
N MET A 242 -1.14 24.96 8.98
CA MET A 242 -0.47 26.21 8.59
C MET A 242 -0.74 27.32 9.61
N PHE A 243 -1.96 27.40 10.11
CA PHE A 243 -2.33 28.40 11.14
C PHE A 243 -1.64 28.09 12.48
N GLY A 244 -1.54 26.81 12.85
CA GLY A 244 -0.79 26.35 14.03
C GLY A 244 0.71 26.68 13.92
N LYS A 245 1.31 26.51 12.73
CA LYS A 245 2.69 26.90 12.47
C LYS A 245 2.92 28.40 12.63
N ALA A 246 1.99 29.22 12.12
CA ALA A 246 2.07 30.68 12.23
C ALA A 246 1.97 31.19 13.68
N ARG A 247 1.21 30.48 14.54
CA ARG A 247 1.09 30.84 15.98
C ARG A 247 2.25 30.36 16.84
N LEU A 248 2.86 29.23 16.51
CA LEU A 248 3.92 28.60 17.30
C LEU A 248 5.33 29.06 16.91
N GLY A 249 5.48 29.88 15.86
CA GLY A 249 6.76 30.49 15.46
C GLY A 249 7.83 29.48 14.96
N TYR A 250 7.43 28.30 14.45
CA TYR A 250 8.33 27.28 13.92
C TYR A 250 8.38 27.29 12.39
#